data_12a4ca234f3dd9e5efcf8823a173dc1d
#
_entry.id   12a4ca234f3dd9e5efcf8823a173dc1d
#
_cell.length_a   1.000
_cell.length_b   1.000
_cell.length_c   1.000
_cell.angle_alpha   90.00
_cell.angle_beta   90.00
_cell.angle_gamma   90.00
#
_symmetry.space_group_name_H-M   'P 1'
#
loop_
_entity.id
_entity.type
_entity.pdbx_description
1 polymer ?
#
loop_
_entity_poly.entity_id
_entity_poly.type
_entity_poly.pdbx_seq_one_letter_code
_entity_poly.pdbx_strand_id
1 'polypeptide(L)'
;MIDVFGNDMDAKKVVRFGIELPGYYATKSGKIFSTKTNKFISLYPGRNGYLSCSLSLPVDIFGDHSYFKANFKRVTFNLQQQVHRLIAETFIPIDDNPPIPIEDWDKTPETAKQFIRESANVDHIIPDLSNNSVSNLRWVTPKQNNSHRKKQVECEFK
;
A
#
# COMPACT_ATOMS: atom_id res chain seq x y z
N MET A 1 -9.28 18.13 -6.35
CA MET A 1 -9.03 17.62 -7.71
C MET A 1 -10.30 16.98 -8.20
N ILE A 2 -10.92 17.55 -9.21
CA ILE A 2 -12.04 16.91 -9.90
C ILE A 2 -11.43 15.75 -10.66
N ASP A 3 -11.90 14.55 -10.41
CA ASP A 3 -11.39 13.41 -11.14
C ASP A 3 -11.83 13.50 -12.61
N VAL A 4 -11.15 12.78 -13.45
CA VAL A 4 -11.45 12.65 -14.88
C VAL A 4 -12.88 12.09 -15.12
N PHE A 5 -13.59 11.69 -14.05
CA PHE A 5 -14.92 11.08 -14.09
C PHE A 5 -16.03 12.01 -13.55
N GLY A 6 -15.70 13.26 -13.20
CA GLY A 6 -16.68 14.23 -12.69
C GLY A 6 -17.21 13.92 -11.29
N ASN A 7 -16.62 12.97 -10.59
CA ASN A 7 -16.89 12.68 -9.20
C ASN A 7 -15.81 13.31 -8.32
N ASP A 8 -16.22 13.88 -7.21
CA ASP A 8 -15.33 14.41 -6.19
C ASP A 8 -14.64 13.23 -5.47
N MET A 9 -13.82 12.50 -6.22
CA MET A 9 -13.00 11.44 -5.65
C MET A 9 -11.68 12.05 -5.22
N ASP A 10 -11.40 12.00 -3.93
CA ASP A 10 -10.10 12.33 -3.35
C ASP A 10 -9.04 11.33 -3.83
N ALA A 11 -8.76 11.34 -5.12
CA ALA A 11 -7.72 10.52 -5.71
C ALA A 11 -6.36 11.17 -5.51
N LYS A 12 -5.37 10.37 -5.13
CA LYS A 12 -3.97 10.80 -4.97
C LYS A 12 -3.07 9.93 -5.82
N LYS A 13 -1.95 10.50 -6.27
CA LYS A 13 -0.91 9.69 -6.91
C LYS A 13 -0.47 8.56 -5.99
N VAL A 14 -0.39 7.36 -6.55
CA VAL A 14 0.03 6.17 -5.79
C VAL A 14 1.46 6.37 -5.29
N VAL A 15 1.67 6.08 -4.01
CA VAL A 15 2.99 6.11 -3.37
C VAL A 15 3.42 4.69 -3.01
N ARG A 16 4.66 4.35 -3.30
CA ARG A 16 5.29 3.11 -2.85
C ARG A 16 6.76 3.37 -2.53
N PHE A 17 7.21 2.88 -1.39
CA PHE A 17 8.57 3.11 -0.87
C PHE A 17 8.93 4.60 -0.78
N GLY A 18 7.94 5.44 -0.43
CA GLY A 18 8.11 6.88 -0.34
C GLY A 18 8.18 7.61 -1.68
N ILE A 19 7.93 6.92 -2.80
CA ILE A 19 8.03 7.47 -4.16
C ILE A 19 6.66 7.49 -4.82
N GLU A 20 6.30 8.62 -5.44
CA GLU A 20 5.11 8.72 -6.27
C GLU A 20 5.31 7.92 -7.57
N LEU A 21 4.40 6.99 -7.85
CA LEU A 21 4.47 6.16 -9.04
C LEU A 21 3.79 6.84 -10.22
N PRO A 22 4.50 7.08 -11.33
CA PRO A 22 3.94 7.80 -12.47
C PRO A 22 2.82 7.01 -13.15
N GLY A 23 1.75 7.71 -13.49
CA GLY A 23 0.64 7.16 -14.27
C GLY A 23 -0.41 6.41 -13.46
N TYR A 24 -0.36 6.44 -12.13
CA TYR A 24 -1.32 5.75 -11.28
C TYR A 24 -1.87 6.64 -10.17
N TYR A 25 -3.18 6.54 -9.93
CA TYR A 25 -3.89 7.23 -8.86
C TYR A 25 -4.63 6.22 -7.99
N ALA A 26 -4.59 6.42 -6.69
CA ALA A 26 -5.35 5.61 -5.73
C ALA A 26 -6.58 6.37 -5.26
N THR A 27 -7.66 5.65 -5.00
CA THR A 27 -8.88 6.20 -4.40
C THR A 27 -9.01 5.77 -2.95
N LYS A 28 -9.71 6.56 -2.14
CA LYS A 28 -10.01 6.21 -0.73
C LYS A 28 -10.82 4.91 -0.60
N SER A 29 -11.55 4.53 -1.64
CA SER A 29 -12.31 3.28 -1.69
C SER A 29 -11.47 2.03 -1.98
N GLY A 30 -10.15 2.20 -2.22
CA GLY A 30 -9.24 1.09 -2.43
C GLY A 30 -9.06 0.65 -3.89
N LYS A 31 -9.35 1.53 -4.84
CA LYS A 31 -9.17 1.26 -6.28
C LYS A 31 -7.93 1.98 -6.80
N ILE A 32 -7.35 1.44 -7.85
CA ILE A 32 -6.20 2.02 -8.54
C ILE A 32 -6.59 2.35 -9.99
N PHE A 33 -6.36 3.58 -10.38
CA PHE A 33 -6.63 4.07 -11.72
C PHE A 33 -5.34 4.27 -12.51
N SER A 34 -5.33 3.85 -13.77
CA SER A 34 -4.21 4.07 -14.69
C SER A 34 -4.53 5.18 -15.67
N THR A 35 -3.70 6.22 -15.73
CA THR A 35 -3.81 7.29 -16.71
C THR A 35 -3.39 6.84 -18.12
N LYS A 36 -2.55 5.79 -18.20
CA LYS A 36 -2.10 5.25 -19.50
C LYS A 36 -3.23 4.58 -20.26
N THR A 37 -4.08 3.84 -19.58
CA THR A 37 -5.22 3.13 -20.18
C THR A 37 -6.53 3.86 -19.97
N ASN A 38 -6.53 4.91 -19.15
CA ASN A 38 -7.72 5.67 -18.75
C ASN A 38 -8.81 4.79 -18.12
N LYS A 39 -8.39 3.80 -17.31
CA LYS A 39 -9.27 2.82 -16.67
C LYS A 39 -8.76 2.46 -15.27
N PHE A 40 -9.68 1.99 -14.42
CA PHE A 40 -9.30 1.28 -13.21
C PHE A 40 -8.61 -0.04 -13.58
N ILE A 41 -7.49 -0.31 -12.94
CA ILE A 41 -6.76 -1.56 -13.19
C ILE A 41 -7.45 -2.74 -12.49
N SER A 42 -7.27 -3.93 -13.04
CA SER A 42 -7.82 -5.16 -12.48
C SER A 42 -7.11 -5.52 -11.18
N LEU A 43 -7.89 -5.84 -10.17
CA LEU A 43 -7.40 -6.36 -8.89
C LEU A 43 -7.70 -7.87 -8.85
N TYR A 44 -6.73 -8.64 -8.38
CA TYR A 44 -6.85 -10.09 -8.32
C TYR A 44 -6.36 -10.63 -6.98
N PRO A 45 -6.97 -11.70 -6.44
CA PRO A 45 -6.53 -12.29 -5.18
C PRO A 45 -5.19 -13.02 -5.36
N GLY A 46 -4.24 -12.75 -4.47
CA GLY A 46 -3.01 -13.51 -4.35
C GLY A 46 -3.23 -14.84 -3.61
N ARG A 47 -2.17 -15.63 -3.45
CA ARG A 47 -2.23 -16.91 -2.73
C ARG A 47 -2.74 -16.82 -1.31
N ASN A 48 -2.51 -15.70 -0.66
CA ASN A 48 -2.91 -15.43 0.72
C ASN A 48 -4.27 -14.72 0.83
N GLY A 49 -5.00 -14.54 -0.28
CA GLY A 49 -6.31 -13.90 -0.32
C GLY A 49 -6.28 -12.37 -0.40
N TYR A 50 -5.13 -11.73 -0.22
CA TYR A 50 -5.01 -10.28 -0.37
C TYR A 50 -5.10 -9.88 -1.84
N LEU A 51 -5.82 -8.79 -2.12
CA LEU A 51 -5.89 -8.24 -3.47
C LEU A 51 -4.55 -7.64 -3.88
N SER A 52 -4.13 -7.98 -5.08
CA SER A 52 -2.92 -7.49 -5.72
C SER A 52 -3.24 -6.84 -7.06
N CYS A 53 -2.31 -6.04 -7.54
CA CYS A 53 -2.36 -5.45 -8.87
C CYS A 53 -0.96 -5.42 -9.47
N SER A 54 -0.89 -5.25 -10.79
CA SER A 54 0.35 -5.14 -11.53
C SER A 54 0.48 -3.74 -12.10
N LEU A 55 1.58 -3.06 -11.78
CA LEU A 55 1.88 -1.70 -12.21
C LEU A 55 3.01 -1.72 -13.21
N SER A 56 2.85 -1.07 -14.36
CA SER A 56 3.92 -0.88 -15.34
C SER A 56 4.67 0.41 -15.04
N LEU A 57 5.93 0.29 -14.66
CA LEU A 57 6.75 1.41 -14.18
C LEU A 57 8.05 1.52 -14.98
N PRO A 58 8.63 2.74 -15.10
CA PRO A 58 9.98 2.90 -15.67
C PRO A 58 11.01 2.08 -14.90
N VAL A 59 11.99 1.50 -15.61
CA VAL A 59 13.02 0.63 -15.00
C VAL A 59 13.91 1.34 -13.99
N ASP A 60 14.01 2.66 -14.05
CA ASP A 60 14.84 3.50 -13.19
C ASP A 60 14.07 4.15 -12.04
N ILE A 61 12.77 3.83 -11.86
CA ILE A 61 11.89 4.50 -10.89
C ILE A 61 12.44 4.41 -9.45
N PHE A 62 13.06 3.31 -9.07
CA PHE A 62 13.65 3.09 -7.75
C PHE A 62 15.17 3.29 -7.71
N GLY A 63 15.73 3.98 -8.71
CA GLY A 63 17.15 4.24 -8.82
C GLY A 63 17.91 3.19 -9.63
N ASP A 64 19.23 3.31 -9.60
CA ASP A 64 20.13 2.49 -10.43
C ASP A 64 20.36 1.11 -9.78
N HIS A 65 19.40 0.21 -9.93
CA HIS A 65 19.55 -1.18 -9.50
C HIS A 65 20.17 -2.02 -10.62
N SER A 66 21.34 -2.58 -10.36
CA SER A 66 22.07 -3.47 -11.29
C SER A 66 21.22 -4.64 -11.78
N TYR A 67 20.22 -5.05 -11.01
CA TYR A 67 19.29 -6.12 -11.36
C TYR A 67 18.48 -5.80 -12.63
N PHE A 68 18.13 -4.54 -12.85
CA PHE A 68 17.37 -4.12 -14.02
C PHE A 68 18.23 -3.79 -15.23
N LYS A 69 19.54 -3.59 -15.04
CA LYS A 69 20.48 -3.31 -16.13
C LYS A 69 20.70 -4.49 -17.10
N ALA A 70 20.40 -5.70 -16.68
CA ALA A 70 20.59 -6.90 -17.50
C ALA A 70 19.59 -7.00 -18.67
N ASN A 71 18.52 -6.18 -18.69
CA ASN A 71 17.50 -6.20 -19.74
C ASN A 71 17.46 -4.88 -20.50
N PHE A 72 18.52 -4.58 -21.24
CA PHE A 72 18.73 -3.34 -22.00
C PHE A 72 17.64 -2.97 -23.03
N LYS A 73 16.70 -3.86 -23.29
CA LYS A 73 15.64 -3.65 -24.29
C LYS A 73 14.32 -3.17 -23.71
N ARG A 74 14.14 -3.18 -22.38
CA ARG A 74 12.89 -2.80 -21.73
C ARG A 74 13.02 -1.44 -21.06
N VAL A 75 12.15 -0.52 -21.40
CA VAL A 75 12.02 0.80 -20.75
C VAL A 75 11.12 0.74 -19.51
N THR A 76 10.29 -0.30 -19.39
CA THR A 76 9.36 -0.50 -18.28
C THR A 76 9.43 -1.91 -17.74
N PHE A 77 9.01 -2.08 -16.48
CA PHE A 77 8.84 -3.38 -15.86
C PHE A 77 7.49 -3.44 -15.13
N ASN A 78 6.99 -4.64 -14.88
CA ASN A 78 5.77 -4.85 -14.13
C ASN A 78 6.09 -5.12 -12.66
N LEU A 79 5.54 -4.28 -11.78
CA LEU A 79 5.64 -4.43 -10.34
C LEU A 79 4.32 -4.97 -9.81
N GLN A 80 4.35 -6.17 -9.25
CA GLN A 80 3.21 -6.73 -8.52
C GLN A 80 3.21 -6.18 -7.09
N GLN A 81 2.07 -5.60 -6.66
CA GLN A 81 1.93 -5.05 -5.32
C GLN A 81 0.57 -5.40 -4.72
N GLN A 82 0.55 -5.58 -3.42
CA GLN A 82 -0.68 -5.70 -2.66
C GLN A 82 -1.36 -4.34 -2.55
N VAL A 83 -2.65 -4.29 -2.88
CA VAL A 83 -3.42 -3.05 -2.97
C VAL A 83 -3.48 -2.33 -1.62
N HIS A 84 -3.72 -3.04 -0.53
CA HIS A 84 -3.80 -2.43 0.80
C HIS A 84 -2.53 -1.68 1.20
N ARG A 85 -1.36 -2.15 0.78
CA ARG A 85 -0.09 -1.44 1.02
C ARG A 85 0.00 -0.14 0.23
N LEU A 86 -0.42 -0.17 -1.04
CA LEU A 86 -0.45 1.04 -1.88
C LEU A 86 -1.39 2.10 -1.31
N ILE A 87 -2.58 1.69 -0.89
CA ILE A 87 -3.58 2.58 -0.29
C ILE A 87 -3.07 3.18 1.02
N ALA A 88 -2.50 2.35 1.89
CA ALA A 88 -1.97 2.82 3.18
C ALA A 88 -0.83 3.81 2.99
N GLU A 89 0.15 3.52 2.16
CA GLU A 89 1.27 4.44 1.91
C GLU A 89 0.82 5.74 1.26
N THR A 90 -0.22 5.70 0.43
CA THR A 90 -0.73 6.89 -0.27
C THR A 90 -1.53 7.81 0.66
N PHE A 91 -2.42 7.27 1.48
CA PHE A 91 -3.40 8.06 2.25
C PHE A 91 -3.10 8.15 3.73
N ILE A 92 -2.47 7.13 4.31
CA ILE A 92 -2.14 7.08 5.74
C ILE A 92 -0.66 6.73 5.94
N PRO A 93 0.27 7.57 5.44
CA PRO A 93 1.70 7.25 5.59
C PRO A 93 2.04 7.00 7.07
N ILE A 94 2.94 6.08 7.31
CA ILE A 94 3.25 5.58 8.65
C ILE A 94 3.76 6.68 9.61
N ASP A 95 4.45 7.68 9.10
CA ASP A 95 4.97 8.76 9.93
C ASP A 95 3.86 9.64 10.54
N ASP A 96 2.72 9.75 9.85
CA ASP A 96 1.55 10.47 10.35
C ASP A 96 0.55 9.55 11.07
N ASN A 97 0.67 8.24 10.87
CA ASN A 97 -0.23 7.23 11.39
C ASN A 97 0.54 6.03 11.96
N PRO A 98 1.47 6.25 12.91
CA PRO A 98 2.34 5.18 13.40
C PRO A 98 1.55 4.09 14.17
N PRO A 99 2.10 2.87 14.25
CA PRO A 99 1.47 1.77 15.00
C PRO A 99 1.59 1.87 16.51
N ILE A 100 2.14 2.98 17.01
CA ILE A 100 2.25 3.33 18.43
C ILE A 100 1.65 4.73 18.63
N PRO A 101 1.33 5.16 19.87
CA PRO A 101 0.82 6.50 20.11
C PRO A 101 1.73 7.59 19.53
N ILE A 102 1.14 8.62 18.95
CA ILE A 102 1.89 9.68 18.26
C ILE A 102 2.89 10.40 19.19
N GLU A 103 2.54 10.56 20.45
CA GLU A 103 3.43 11.15 21.45
C GLU A 103 4.69 10.31 21.66
N ASP A 104 4.55 9.00 21.63
CA ASP A 104 5.69 8.08 21.75
C ASP A 104 6.49 8.03 20.45
N TRP A 105 5.81 8.09 19.31
CA TRP A 105 6.46 8.17 18.00
C TRP A 105 7.36 9.40 17.89
N ASP A 106 6.87 10.57 18.30
CA ASP A 106 7.64 11.82 18.25
C ASP A 106 8.90 11.78 19.10
N LYS A 107 8.89 11.01 20.19
CA LYS A 107 10.03 10.81 21.09
C LYS A 107 10.95 9.66 20.65
N THR A 108 10.54 8.87 19.67
CA THR A 108 11.31 7.70 19.23
C THR A 108 12.53 8.15 18.41
N PRO A 109 13.74 7.63 18.68
CA PRO A 109 14.91 7.92 17.86
C PRO A 109 14.72 7.49 16.41
N GLU A 110 15.33 8.21 15.48
CA GLU A 110 15.18 7.96 14.03
C GLU A 110 15.57 6.53 13.64
N THR A 111 16.61 5.97 14.26
CA THR A 111 17.02 4.58 13.99
C THR A 111 15.95 3.57 14.37
N ALA A 112 15.24 3.79 15.47
CA ALA A 112 14.13 2.95 15.91
C ALA A 112 12.89 3.17 15.02
N LYS A 113 12.62 4.40 14.61
CA LYS A 113 11.55 4.71 13.63
C LYS A 113 11.79 3.97 12.32
N GLN A 114 13.01 3.96 11.82
CA GLN A 114 13.36 3.27 10.58
C GLN A 114 13.09 1.77 10.69
N PHE A 115 13.47 1.15 11.80
CA PHE A 115 13.17 -0.25 12.08
C PHE A 115 11.65 -0.53 12.09
N ILE A 116 10.86 0.36 12.70
CA ILE A 116 9.40 0.23 12.73
C ILE A 116 8.81 0.38 11.33
N ARG A 117 9.27 1.35 10.53
CA ARG A 117 8.81 1.54 9.14
C ARG A 117 9.05 0.29 8.29
N GLU A 118 10.21 -0.34 8.45
CA GLU A 118 10.60 -1.52 7.67
C GLU A 118 9.87 -2.78 8.11
N SER A 119 9.51 -2.89 9.38
CA SER A 119 8.88 -4.08 9.95
C SER A 119 7.36 -4.02 10.06
N ALA A 120 6.77 -2.82 10.02
CA ALA A 120 5.33 -2.64 10.17
C ALA A 120 4.53 -3.28 9.03
N ASN A 121 3.35 -3.76 9.37
CA ASN A 121 2.39 -4.31 8.42
C ASN A 121 1.14 -3.44 8.33
N VAL A 122 0.43 -3.55 7.22
CA VAL A 122 -0.91 -2.97 7.06
C VAL A 122 -1.94 -4.05 7.38
N ASP A 123 -2.82 -3.76 8.31
CA ASP A 123 -3.86 -4.67 8.79
C ASP A 123 -5.24 -4.19 8.33
N HIS A 124 -6.13 -5.14 8.05
CA HIS A 124 -7.55 -4.87 7.80
C HIS A 124 -8.29 -4.88 9.14
N ILE A 125 -8.91 -3.74 9.50
CA ILE A 125 -9.65 -3.59 10.78
C ILE A 125 -10.83 -4.58 10.80
N ILE A 126 -11.65 -4.59 9.74
CA ILE A 126 -12.62 -5.64 9.46
C ILE A 126 -11.88 -6.69 8.61
N PRO A 127 -11.95 -8.00 8.98
CA PRO A 127 -11.17 -9.04 8.29
C PRO A 127 -11.70 -9.40 6.91
N ASP A 128 -12.15 -8.44 6.15
CA ASP A 128 -12.50 -8.55 4.74
C ASP A 128 -11.33 -8.05 3.90
N LEU A 129 -10.55 -8.98 3.36
CA LEU A 129 -9.34 -8.70 2.60
C LEU A 129 -9.61 -8.03 1.25
N SER A 130 -10.86 -8.00 0.80
CA SER A 130 -11.29 -7.26 -0.39
C SER A 130 -11.64 -5.80 -0.10
N ASN A 131 -11.84 -5.45 1.17
CA ASN A 131 -12.15 -4.08 1.60
C ASN A 131 -10.87 -3.31 1.88
N ASN A 132 -10.30 -2.70 0.86
CA ASN A 132 -9.10 -1.89 0.92
C ASN A 132 -9.39 -0.39 1.05
N SER A 133 -10.59 -0.03 1.52
CA SER A 133 -10.89 1.37 1.85
C SER A 133 -9.96 1.88 2.93
N VAL A 134 -9.57 3.14 2.84
CA VAL A 134 -8.67 3.80 3.82
C VAL A 134 -9.19 3.61 5.25
N SER A 135 -10.50 3.73 5.46
CA SER A 135 -11.14 3.56 6.77
C SER A 135 -11.00 2.15 7.36
N ASN A 136 -10.67 1.16 6.53
CA ASN A 136 -10.50 -0.24 6.97
C ASN A 136 -9.03 -0.64 7.15
N LEU A 137 -8.09 0.27 6.97
CA LEU A 137 -6.66 -0.02 7.02
C LEU A 137 -6.00 0.69 8.20
N ARG A 138 -4.99 0.05 8.77
CA ARG A 138 -4.15 0.62 9.81
C ARG A 138 -2.76 0.00 9.77
N TRP A 139 -1.78 0.74 10.27
CA TRP A 139 -0.43 0.21 10.51
C TRP A 139 -0.39 -0.53 11.84
N VAL A 140 0.26 -1.67 11.84
CA VAL A 140 0.46 -2.50 13.04
C VAL A 140 1.89 -3.03 13.09
N THR A 141 2.38 -3.27 14.29
CA THR A 141 3.62 -4.03 14.48
C THR A 141 3.38 -5.51 14.19
N PRO A 142 4.41 -6.31 13.89
CA PRO A 142 4.26 -7.76 13.70
C PRO A 142 3.58 -8.46 14.89
N LYS A 143 3.89 -8.01 16.11
CA LYS A 143 3.28 -8.55 17.34
C LYS A 143 1.78 -8.25 17.40
N GLN A 144 1.36 -7.03 17.09
CA GLN A 144 -0.05 -6.65 17.04
C GLN A 144 -0.79 -7.44 15.96
N ASN A 145 -0.20 -7.58 14.78
CA ASN A 145 -0.78 -8.34 13.67
C ASN A 145 -1.03 -9.81 14.06
N ASN A 146 -0.06 -10.46 14.69
CA ASN A 146 -0.20 -11.84 15.15
C ASN A 146 -1.27 -11.98 16.23
N SER A 147 -1.40 -11.02 17.13
CA SER A 147 -2.44 -11.00 18.18
C SER A 147 -3.84 -10.88 17.57
N HIS A 148 -4.00 -10.04 16.54
CA HIS A 148 -5.27 -9.88 15.82
C HIS A 148 -5.66 -11.17 15.09
N ARG A 149 -4.73 -11.82 14.42
CA ARG A 149 -4.96 -13.11 13.74
C ARG A 149 -5.44 -14.19 14.70
N LYS A 150 -4.83 -14.32 15.87
CA LYS A 150 -5.24 -15.28 16.91
C LYS A 150 -6.68 -15.03 17.36
N LYS A 151 -7.04 -13.78 17.64
CA LYS A 151 -8.41 -13.40 18.03
C LYS A 151 -9.43 -13.71 16.93
N GLN A 152 -9.10 -13.51 15.67
CA GLN A 152 -9.97 -13.86 14.55
C GLN A 152 -10.22 -15.36 14.49
N VAL A 153 -9.17 -16.18 14.59
CA VAL A 153 -9.29 -17.64 14.60
C VAL A 153 -10.15 -18.12 15.77
N GLU A 154 -9.96 -17.56 16.96
CA GLU A 154 -10.79 -17.87 18.14
C GLU A 154 -12.27 -17.52 17.93
N CYS A 155 -12.58 -16.44 17.21
CA CYS A 155 -13.96 -16.05 16.88
C CYS A 155 -14.60 -16.98 15.85
N GLU A 156 -13.84 -17.51 14.88
CA GLU A 156 -14.34 -18.42 13.85
C GLU A 156 -14.68 -19.82 14.39
N PHE A 157 -14.05 -20.24 15.50
CA PHE A 157 -14.25 -21.54 16.13
C PHE A 157 -15.20 -21.51 17.34
N LYS A 158 -15.81 -20.39 17.63
CA LYS A 158 -16.90 -20.27 18.60
C LYS A 158 -18.23 -20.30 17.85
#